data_4dd80404e811b6609a815866233e366d
#
_entry.id   4dd80404e811b6609a815866233e366d
#
_cell.length_a   1.000
_cell.length_b   1.000
_cell.length_c   1.000
_cell.angle_alpha   90.00
_cell.angle_beta   90.00
_cell.angle_gamma   90.00
#
_symmetry.space_group_name_H-M   'P 1'
#
loop_
_entity.id
_entity.type
_entity.pdbx_description
1 polymer ?
#
loop_
_entity_poly.entity_id
_entity_poly.type
_entity_poly.pdbx_seq_one_letter_code
_entity_poly.pdbx_strand_id
1 'polypeptide(L)'
;MFEIKTRDGLARIGIFKTKHGIINTPALLPVINPHLMILEAEEMVKMGAQAFITNSYIIYSDEELRKRALKEGVHSILGFNGPVMTDSGSFQMYMYGISLPPLEMVRFQRDIGSDMGTIVDIFSENADYKEAEREVEETVRRARKSMKEKGDMMLACTVQGGIYPELRKKCARKLARLRAEIYPIGGVVPLMEKQKYADIAEIIIESKKELPPSRPVHLFGAGHPIIFPMAIALGCDLFDSASYIKYAKDDRMIFSDKTLRLAEMEESICNCPVCSSITIDELKEMEKEERIKRIAMHNLWQTFLEIKKVKQAIKQGNLWEVVEQRAYSHPSLLEAMEVIKENKKWLEEWENISKRRAFMYSGRYSIHRPIAYRLQKRIMERYESFFDKSVVFEEMEKPYSRMEYLKKLEANCIVESPFGPIPLELDEIYPVAQSLFPWNIDMETYRESKKLCRRFYKNMEVVGVDEVGKKSKDFDLRKIRSVANYQFGKGAGDALFKGDIKVVKSRTTGKIRNVICNGKHVVSMRASDGFFTLKIEGGKRLHSFFPFPKMRVVVDDDASPFIREGKNVFAKFVIDACREIRPYDEVLIVNENDEFLGVGQCLLNRKEMLDFERGMAVKTREGIKDM
;
A
#
# COMPACT_ATOMS: atom_id res chain seq x y z
N MET A 1 13.13 7.21 -12.16
CA MET A 1 11.68 7.21 -12.52
C MET A 1 11.02 6.00 -11.90
N PHE A 2 9.82 6.16 -11.30
CA PHE A 2 9.11 5.10 -10.57
C PHE A 2 7.82 4.69 -11.30
N GLU A 3 7.59 3.37 -11.42
CA GLU A 3 6.41 2.79 -12.09
C GLU A 3 5.85 1.65 -11.24
N ILE A 4 4.53 1.67 -10.96
CA ILE A 4 3.84 0.60 -10.20
C ILE A 4 3.53 -0.58 -11.13
N LYS A 5 3.87 -1.80 -10.71
CA LYS A 5 3.57 -3.06 -11.42
C LYS A 5 2.42 -3.83 -10.79
N THR A 6 2.35 -3.85 -9.47
CA THR A 6 1.23 -4.44 -8.72
C THR A 6 1.14 -3.79 -7.35
N ARG A 7 -0.02 -3.94 -6.69
CA ARG A 7 -0.30 -3.28 -5.43
C ARG A 7 -1.23 -4.10 -4.53
N ASP A 8 -1.17 -3.79 -3.24
CA ASP A 8 -2.16 -4.17 -2.23
C ASP A 8 -2.38 -2.97 -1.30
N GLY A 9 -3.41 -2.18 -1.57
CA GLY A 9 -3.59 -0.87 -0.94
C GLY A 9 -2.48 0.13 -1.30
N LEU A 10 -1.88 0.77 -0.30
CA LEU A 10 -0.72 1.65 -0.46
C LEU A 10 0.58 0.90 -0.77
N ALA A 11 0.67 -0.37 -0.33
CA ALA A 11 1.82 -1.21 -0.64
C ALA A 11 1.90 -1.50 -2.14
N ARG A 12 3.09 -1.30 -2.71
CA ARG A 12 3.28 -1.41 -4.16
C ARG A 12 4.59 -2.09 -4.51
N ILE A 13 4.53 -2.98 -5.48
CA ILE A 13 5.71 -3.48 -6.16
C ILE A 13 5.91 -2.60 -7.39
N GLY A 14 7.06 -1.94 -7.47
CA GLY A 14 7.38 -1.00 -8.52
C GLY A 14 8.77 -1.21 -9.10
N ILE A 15 9.01 -0.51 -10.20
CA ILE A 15 10.33 -0.41 -10.83
C ILE A 15 10.81 1.03 -10.64
N PHE A 16 11.93 1.19 -9.93
CA PHE A 16 12.61 2.45 -9.78
C PHE A 16 13.90 2.46 -10.60
N LYS A 17 13.92 3.28 -11.67
CA LYS A 17 15.05 3.37 -12.60
C LYS A 17 16.02 4.44 -12.15
N THR A 18 17.30 4.08 -12.02
CA THR A 18 18.43 4.97 -11.79
C THR A 18 19.35 4.99 -13.00
N LYS A 19 20.46 5.72 -12.91
CA LYS A 19 21.48 5.77 -13.98
C LYS A 19 22.18 4.41 -14.15
N HIS A 20 22.54 3.75 -13.04
CA HIS A 20 23.30 2.49 -13.06
C HIS A 20 22.44 1.24 -12.87
N GLY A 21 21.12 1.32 -13.02
CA GLY A 21 20.27 0.13 -12.98
C GLY A 21 18.86 0.33 -12.47
N ILE A 22 18.23 -0.78 -12.12
CA ILE A 22 16.83 -0.83 -11.69
C ILE A 22 16.76 -1.38 -10.27
N ILE A 23 15.94 -0.73 -9.44
CA ILE A 23 15.57 -1.22 -8.11
C ILE A 23 14.11 -1.68 -8.16
N ASN A 24 13.87 -2.96 -7.88
CA ASN A 24 12.51 -3.51 -7.76
C ASN A 24 12.02 -3.36 -6.32
N THR A 25 11.16 -2.38 -6.09
CA THR A 25 10.63 -2.08 -4.76
C THR A 25 9.56 -3.07 -4.30
N PRO A 26 9.28 -3.19 -3.00
CA PRO A 26 10.07 -2.70 -1.87
C PRO A 26 11.50 -3.25 -1.86
N ALA A 27 12.47 -2.46 -1.45
CA ALA A 27 13.87 -2.86 -1.44
C ALA A 27 14.62 -2.37 -0.20
N LEU A 28 15.54 -3.20 0.27
CA LEU A 28 16.55 -2.81 1.27
C LEU A 28 17.84 -2.43 0.55
N LEU A 29 18.43 -1.33 0.97
CA LEU A 29 19.76 -0.87 0.61
C LEU A 29 20.68 -1.14 1.82
N PRO A 30 21.51 -2.20 1.81
CA PRO A 30 22.49 -2.41 2.86
C PRO A 30 23.46 -1.22 2.94
N VAL A 31 23.76 -0.79 4.18
CA VAL A 31 24.74 0.27 4.43
C VAL A 31 26.15 -0.31 4.33
N ILE A 32 26.97 0.22 3.46
CA ILE A 32 28.40 -0.11 3.36
C ILE A 32 29.23 1.02 3.94
N ASN A 33 30.10 0.69 4.91
CA ASN A 33 31.15 1.58 5.34
C ASN A 33 32.45 1.27 4.57
N PRO A 34 32.98 2.22 3.76
CA PRO A 34 34.18 1.97 2.96
C PRO A 34 35.44 1.59 3.76
N HIS A 35 35.53 1.98 5.04
CA HIS A 35 36.65 1.60 5.92
C HIS A 35 36.49 0.19 6.51
N LEU A 36 35.32 -0.42 6.43
CA LEU A 36 35.04 -1.65 7.15
C LEU A 36 34.10 -2.57 6.34
N MET A 37 34.58 -3.09 5.24
CA MET A 37 33.84 -4.01 4.37
C MET A 37 34.01 -5.45 4.89
N ILE A 38 33.16 -5.85 5.83
CA ILE A 38 33.11 -7.24 6.34
C ILE A 38 32.49 -8.21 5.34
N LEU A 39 31.51 -7.73 4.57
CA LEU A 39 30.90 -8.44 3.45
C LEU A 39 31.17 -7.66 2.16
N GLU A 40 31.67 -8.36 1.15
CA GLU A 40 31.88 -7.79 -0.16
C GLU A 40 30.54 -7.50 -0.85
N ALA A 41 30.49 -6.46 -1.67
CA ALA A 41 29.29 -6.08 -2.41
C ALA A 41 28.72 -7.26 -3.24
N GLU A 42 29.59 -8.07 -3.86
CA GLU A 42 29.19 -9.23 -4.65
C GLU A 42 28.51 -10.31 -3.79
N GLU A 43 28.98 -10.53 -2.55
CA GLU A 43 28.34 -11.47 -1.61
C GLU A 43 26.91 -10.99 -1.27
N MET A 44 26.75 -9.70 -1.02
CA MET A 44 25.44 -9.10 -0.72
C MET A 44 24.48 -9.13 -1.92
N VAL A 45 24.99 -8.94 -3.14
CA VAL A 45 24.19 -9.07 -4.38
C VAL A 45 23.67 -10.51 -4.54
N LYS A 46 24.51 -11.51 -4.27
CA LYS A 46 24.09 -12.94 -4.29
C LYS A 46 22.97 -13.22 -3.28
N MET A 47 22.93 -12.51 -2.16
CA MET A 47 21.84 -12.62 -1.17
C MET A 47 20.57 -11.88 -1.58
N GLY A 48 20.66 -10.88 -2.48
CA GLY A 48 19.51 -10.16 -3.01
C GLY A 48 19.58 -8.64 -2.98
N ALA A 49 20.74 -8.05 -2.64
CA ALA A 49 20.93 -6.60 -2.73
C ALA A 49 20.84 -6.14 -4.19
N GLN A 50 20.09 -5.07 -4.42
CA GLN A 50 19.93 -4.46 -5.75
C GLN A 50 20.57 -3.07 -5.82
N ALA A 51 20.83 -2.47 -4.68
CA ALA A 51 21.44 -1.17 -4.49
C ALA A 51 22.11 -1.12 -3.13
N PHE A 52 23.03 -0.21 -2.96
CA PHE A 52 23.68 0.04 -1.69
C PHE A 52 23.54 1.50 -1.27
N ILE A 53 23.69 1.76 0.01
CA ILE A 53 23.84 3.10 0.55
C ILE A 53 25.17 3.19 1.31
N THR A 54 25.89 4.30 1.09
CA THR A 54 27.11 4.61 1.83
C THR A 54 27.05 6.05 2.34
N ASN A 55 27.95 6.39 3.25
CA ASN A 55 27.97 7.70 3.87
C ASN A 55 28.98 8.62 3.18
N SER A 56 28.51 9.68 2.55
CA SER A 56 29.39 10.63 1.83
C SER A 56 30.26 11.45 2.76
N TYR A 57 29.83 11.70 4.02
CA TYR A 57 30.66 12.38 5.01
C TYR A 57 31.89 11.56 5.39
N ILE A 58 31.76 10.24 5.55
CA ILE A 58 32.89 9.35 5.83
C ILE A 58 33.91 9.41 4.69
N ILE A 59 33.45 9.36 3.45
CA ILE A 59 34.32 9.44 2.27
C ILE A 59 34.94 10.84 2.16
N TYR A 60 34.18 11.90 2.46
CA TYR A 60 34.66 13.29 2.37
C TYR A 60 35.72 13.60 3.44
N SER A 61 35.55 13.11 4.66
CA SER A 61 36.45 13.40 5.80
C SER A 61 37.81 12.67 5.73
N ASP A 62 37.87 11.57 4.98
CA ASP A 62 39.13 10.88 4.68
C ASP A 62 39.77 11.44 3.40
N GLU A 63 40.94 12.02 3.50
CA GLU A 63 41.59 12.71 2.37
C GLU A 63 41.92 11.76 1.22
N GLU A 64 42.33 10.54 1.49
CA GLU A 64 42.68 9.54 0.47
C GLU A 64 41.44 8.99 -0.21
N LEU A 65 40.43 8.60 0.57
CA LEU A 65 39.15 8.15 0.03
C LEU A 65 38.47 9.25 -0.77
N ARG A 66 38.51 10.50 -0.33
CA ARG A 66 37.96 11.65 -1.03
C ARG A 66 38.62 11.85 -2.40
N LYS A 67 39.96 11.86 -2.43
CA LYS A 67 40.72 11.98 -3.69
C LYS A 67 40.40 10.83 -4.66
N ARG A 68 40.35 9.61 -4.13
CA ARG A 68 40.03 8.42 -4.90
C ARG A 68 38.59 8.44 -5.41
N ALA A 69 37.63 8.82 -4.57
CA ALA A 69 36.23 8.92 -4.95
C ALA A 69 35.98 9.96 -6.05
N LEU A 70 36.66 11.13 -5.99
CA LEU A 70 36.58 12.15 -7.03
C LEU A 70 37.22 11.71 -8.35
N LYS A 71 38.24 10.85 -8.32
CA LYS A 71 38.94 10.34 -9.50
C LYS A 71 38.23 9.14 -10.14
N GLU A 72 37.78 8.19 -9.33
CA GLU A 72 37.31 6.86 -9.76
C GLU A 72 35.79 6.66 -9.61
N GLY A 73 35.13 7.53 -8.85
CA GLY A 73 33.70 7.43 -8.53
C GLY A 73 33.41 6.54 -7.33
N VAL A 74 32.21 6.74 -6.73
CA VAL A 74 31.75 5.97 -5.56
C VAL A 74 31.54 4.48 -5.88
N HIS A 75 31.18 4.15 -7.10
CA HIS A 75 30.98 2.77 -7.55
C HIS A 75 32.27 1.95 -7.48
N SER A 76 33.43 2.56 -7.88
CA SER A 76 34.75 1.94 -7.76
C SER A 76 35.13 1.72 -6.29
N ILE A 77 34.84 2.70 -5.40
CA ILE A 77 35.10 2.58 -3.96
C ILE A 77 34.37 1.37 -3.37
N LEU A 78 33.13 1.14 -3.79
CA LEU A 78 32.29 0.06 -3.26
C LEU A 78 32.46 -1.27 -4.01
N GLY A 79 33.23 -1.31 -5.12
CA GLY A 79 33.32 -2.50 -5.98
C GLY A 79 31.98 -2.93 -6.57
N PHE A 80 31.10 -1.97 -6.91
CA PHE A 80 29.74 -2.25 -7.35
C PHE A 80 29.31 -1.33 -8.50
N ASN A 81 28.80 -1.91 -9.58
CA ASN A 81 28.38 -1.19 -10.78
C ASN A 81 26.87 -0.92 -10.87
N GLY A 82 26.10 -1.28 -9.85
CA GLY A 82 24.66 -1.02 -9.78
C GLY A 82 24.32 0.28 -9.04
N PRO A 83 23.04 0.52 -8.74
CA PRO A 83 22.59 1.76 -8.08
C PRO A 83 23.22 2.02 -6.72
N VAL A 84 23.77 3.20 -6.53
CA VAL A 84 24.37 3.65 -5.27
C VAL A 84 23.68 4.91 -4.76
N MET A 85 23.24 4.87 -3.51
CA MET A 85 22.78 6.02 -2.75
C MET A 85 23.88 6.50 -1.82
N THR A 86 24.04 7.81 -1.67
CA THR A 86 24.92 8.39 -0.66
C THR A 86 24.10 9.16 0.36
N ASP A 87 24.28 8.83 1.64
CA ASP A 87 23.79 9.62 2.77
C ASP A 87 24.73 10.81 3.00
N SER A 88 24.15 11.97 3.29
CA SER A 88 24.89 13.21 3.52
C SER A 88 25.72 13.21 4.81
N GLY A 89 25.43 12.28 5.74
CA GLY A 89 26.08 12.23 7.04
C GLY A 89 25.47 13.17 8.08
N SER A 90 24.25 13.66 7.88
CA SER A 90 23.58 14.56 8.84
C SER A 90 23.57 14.02 10.27
N PHE A 91 23.35 12.71 10.45
CA PHE A 91 23.34 12.05 11.75
C PHE A 91 24.74 12.06 12.39
N GLN A 92 25.81 11.77 11.61
CA GLN A 92 27.19 11.81 12.08
C GLN A 92 27.60 13.24 12.44
N MET A 93 27.20 14.22 11.64
CA MET A 93 27.47 15.64 11.95
C MET A 93 26.81 16.04 13.27
N TYR A 94 25.57 15.62 13.52
CA TYR A 94 24.89 15.83 14.79
C TYR A 94 25.64 15.18 15.95
N MET A 95 26.01 13.89 15.83
CA MET A 95 26.70 13.13 16.88
C MET A 95 28.08 13.66 17.23
N TYR A 96 28.83 14.17 16.25
CA TYR A 96 30.20 14.65 16.43
C TYR A 96 30.30 16.18 16.59
N GLY A 97 29.17 16.90 16.53
CA GLY A 97 29.16 18.37 16.64
C GLY A 97 29.86 19.09 15.47
N ILE A 98 29.97 18.45 14.31
CA ILE A 98 30.66 18.99 13.13
C ILE A 98 29.62 19.59 12.16
N SER A 99 29.99 20.73 11.56
CA SER A 99 29.15 21.36 10.52
C SER A 99 29.93 21.46 9.21
N LEU A 100 29.37 20.86 8.15
CA LEU A 100 29.85 21.08 6.80
C LEU A 100 28.85 21.93 6.02
N PRO A 101 29.31 22.72 5.03
CA PRO A 101 28.41 23.48 4.17
C PRO A 101 27.46 22.54 3.42
N PRO A 102 26.12 22.66 3.61
CA PRO A 102 25.16 21.70 3.05
C PRO A 102 25.25 21.54 1.52
N LEU A 103 25.53 22.61 0.80
CA LEU A 103 25.64 22.58 -0.67
C LEU A 103 26.92 21.90 -1.14
N GLU A 104 28.00 22.00 -0.36
CA GLU A 104 29.26 21.32 -0.67
C GLU A 104 29.09 19.79 -0.62
N MET A 105 28.34 19.28 0.38
CA MET A 105 28.03 17.87 0.46
C MET A 105 27.19 17.38 -0.70
N VAL A 106 26.23 18.17 -1.16
CA VAL A 106 25.42 17.81 -2.33
C VAL A 106 26.26 17.79 -3.61
N ARG A 107 27.14 18.79 -3.79
CA ARG A 107 28.08 18.82 -4.93
C ARG A 107 29.03 17.63 -4.88
N PHE A 108 29.59 17.32 -3.71
CA PHE A 108 30.48 16.18 -3.52
C PHE A 108 29.81 14.85 -3.89
N GLN A 109 28.57 14.60 -3.42
CA GLN A 109 27.80 13.40 -3.78
C GLN A 109 27.59 13.30 -5.30
N ARG A 110 27.28 14.42 -5.95
CA ARG A 110 27.16 14.50 -7.42
C ARG A 110 28.50 14.20 -8.11
N ASP A 111 29.58 14.83 -7.64
CA ASP A 111 30.90 14.79 -8.29
C ASP A 111 31.57 13.43 -8.15
N ILE A 112 31.25 12.65 -7.08
CA ILE A 112 31.67 11.24 -6.96
C ILE A 112 30.77 10.26 -7.72
N GLY A 113 29.76 10.75 -8.46
CA GLY A 113 28.92 9.96 -9.36
C GLY A 113 27.84 9.13 -8.66
N SER A 114 27.31 9.57 -7.52
CA SER A 114 26.17 8.92 -6.88
C SER A 114 24.94 8.90 -7.78
N ASP A 115 24.20 7.79 -7.83
CA ASP A 115 22.89 7.77 -8.50
C ASP A 115 21.86 8.60 -7.74
N MET A 116 21.89 8.50 -6.41
CA MET A 116 20.96 9.13 -5.48
C MET A 116 21.77 9.78 -4.36
N GLY A 117 21.68 11.10 -4.23
CA GLY A 117 22.26 11.83 -3.10
C GLY A 117 21.17 12.27 -2.14
N THR A 118 21.57 12.65 -0.92
CA THR A 118 20.66 13.18 0.10
C THR A 118 20.99 14.61 0.46
N ILE A 119 19.99 15.38 0.84
CA ILE A 119 20.20 16.72 1.41
C ILE A 119 20.82 16.60 2.80
N VAL A 120 21.53 17.63 3.25
CA VAL A 120 21.93 17.76 4.65
C VAL A 120 20.74 18.34 5.42
N ASP A 121 19.92 17.44 5.95
CA ASP A 121 18.78 17.77 6.81
C ASP A 121 19.22 18.10 8.25
N ILE A 122 18.30 18.58 9.06
CA ILE A 122 18.55 18.82 10.48
C ILE A 122 17.66 17.91 11.31
N PHE A 123 18.28 17.31 12.30
CA PHE A 123 17.63 16.39 13.21
C PHE A 123 18.21 16.51 14.61
N SER A 124 17.34 16.63 15.60
CA SER A 124 17.65 16.49 17.02
C SER A 124 16.73 15.46 17.66
N GLU A 125 17.27 14.54 18.43
CA GLU A 125 16.50 13.39 18.97
C GLU A 125 15.38 13.82 19.92
N ASN A 126 15.63 14.84 20.74
CA ASN A 126 14.72 15.28 21.80
C ASN A 126 14.26 16.74 21.60
N ALA A 127 14.18 17.22 20.34
CA ALA A 127 13.73 18.57 20.06
C ALA A 127 12.32 18.81 20.60
N ASP A 128 12.13 19.95 21.26
CA ASP A 128 10.78 20.42 21.56
C ASP A 128 10.06 20.87 20.27
N TYR A 129 8.76 21.18 20.35
CA TYR A 129 7.97 21.55 19.18
C TYR A 129 8.56 22.76 18.43
N LYS A 130 9.02 23.79 19.15
CA LYS A 130 9.55 25.02 18.52
C LYS A 130 10.90 24.77 17.86
N GLU A 131 11.72 23.94 18.46
CA GLU A 131 13.00 23.51 17.90
C GLU A 131 12.78 22.65 16.66
N ALA A 132 11.93 21.63 16.73
CA ALA A 132 11.55 20.79 15.61
C ALA A 132 10.94 21.62 14.46
N GLU A 133 10.15 22.66 14.76
CA GLU A 133 9.61 23.55 13.73
C GLU A 133 10.73 24.36 13.03
N ARG A 134 11.71 24.86 13.76
CA ARG A 134 12.87 25.56 13.18
C ARG A 134 13.71 24.62 12.31
N GLU A 135 13.89 23.38 12.75
CA GLU A 135 14.60 22.33 12.00
C GLU A 135 13.88 22.01 10.67
N VAL A 136 12.55 21.93 10.69
CA VAL A 136 11.74 21.75 9.48
C VAL A 136 11.96 22.89 8.49
N GLU A 137 11.88 24.16 8.96
CA GLU A 137 12.06 25.31 8.07
C GLU A 137 13.46 25.34 7.45
N GLU A 138 14.49 25.07 8.26
CA GLU A 138 15.88 25.02 7.79
C GLU A 138 16.12 23.84 6.84
N THR A 139 15.57 22.65 7.14
CA THR A 139 15.66 21.50 6.25
C THR A 139 15.03 21.79 4.88
N VAL A 140 13.84 22.41 4.86
CA VAL A 140 13.19 22.82 3.61
C VAL A 140 14.00 23.88 2.86
N ARG A 141 14.59 24.84 3.58
CA ARG A 141 15.47 25.86 2.99
C ARG A 141 16.68 25.24 2.31
N ARG A 142 17.34 24.30 3.00
CA ARG A 142 18.49 23.54 2.44
C ARG A 142 18.07 22.70 1.24
N ALA A 143 16.95 21.96 1.32
CA ALA A 143 16.42 21.18 0.21
C ALA A 143 16.22 22.03 -1.05
N ARG A 144 15.60 23.22 -0.91
CA ARG A 144 15.35 24.13 -2.04
C ARG A 144 16.66 24.60 -2.73
N LYS A 145 17.70 24.83 -1.95
CA LYS A 145 19.02 25.20 -2.49
C LYS A 145 19.69 23.99 -3.13
N SER A 146 19.65 22.83 -2.49
CA SER A 146 20.24 21.57 -2.95
C SER A 146 19.68 21.11 -4.29
N MET A 147 18.37 21.31 -4.52
CA MET A 147 17.72 20.99 -5.81
C MET A 147 18.33 21.73 -7.01
N LYS A 148 18.98 22.87 -6.79
CA LYS A 148 19.67 23.63 -7.84
C LYS A 148 21.08 23.12 -8.13
N GLU A 149 21.69 22.42 -7.18
CA GLU A 149 23.08 21.96 -7.23
C GLU A 149 23.25 20.49 -7.62
N LYS A 150 22.14 19.72 -7.62
CA LYS A 150 22.18 18.27 -7.82
C LYS A 150 22.62 17.82 -9.23
N GLY A 151 22.54 18.70 -10.24
CA GLY A 151 22.76 18.30 -11.63
C GLY A 151 21.81 17.16 -12.05
N ASP A 152 22.35 16.13 -12.69
CA ASP A 152 21.59 14.95 -13.14
C ASP A 152 21.44 13.87 -12.05
N MET A 153 22.10 14.02 -10.88
CA MET A 153 21.95 13.13 -9.74
C MET A 153 20.51 13.22 -9.21
N MET A 154 19.91 12.10 -8.88
CA MET A 154 18.62 12.08 -8.15
C MET A 154 18.85 12.59 -6.73
N LEU A 155 17.97 13.46 -6.24
CA LEU A 155 18.08 14.00 -4.91
C LEU A 155 16.95 13.53 -4.00
N ALA A 156 17.33 13.00 -2.85
CA ALA A 156 16.42 12.59 -1.79
C ALA A 156 16.25 13.75 -0.79
N CYS A 157 15.00 14.24 -0.66
CA CYS A 157 14.66 15.32 0.25
C CYS A 157 13.99 14.76 1.51
N THR A 158 14.72 14.74 2.62
CA THR A 158 14.33 14.10 3.89
C THR A 158 13.24 14.87 4.60
N VAL A 159 12.13 14.18 4.92
CA VAL A 159 11.04 14.71 5.76
C VAL A 159 11.46 14.63 7.22
N GLN A 160 11.50 15.77 7.89
CA GLN A 160 11.77 15.92 9.32
C GLN A 160 10.56 16.52 10.06
N GLY A 161 10.62 16.61 11.38
CA GLY A 161 9.54 17.15 12.23
C GLY A 161 9.41 16.44 13.57
N GLY A 162 10.47 15.72 14.01
CA GLY A 162 10.47 15.01 15.30
C GLY A 162 9.32 13.99 15.38
N ILE A 163 8.72 13.90 16.55
CA ILE A 163 7.54 13.06 16.82
C ILE A 163 6.21 13.81 16.57
N TYR A 164 6.25 15.02 15.99
CA TYR A 164 5.08 15.88 15.83
C TYR A 164 4.42 15.68 14.46
N PRO A 165 3.22 15.07 14.38
CA PRO A 165 2.54 14.74 13.13
C PRO A 165 2.30 15.95 12.24
N GLU A 166 1.94 17.11 12.82
CA GLU A 166 1.67 18.35 12.10
C GLU A 166 2.93 18.90 11.43
N LEU A 167 4.09 18.77 12.09
CA LEU A 167 5.37 19.18 11.54
C LEU A 167 5.82 18.25 10.42
N ARG A 168 5.63 16.92 10.57
CA ARG A 168 5.85 15.94 9.51
C ARG A 168 5.03 16.26 8.26
N LYS A 169 3.74 16.52 8.46
CA LYS A 169 2.82 16.93 7.40
C LYS A 169 3.25 18.25 6.75
N LYS A 170 3.61 19.25 7.55
CA LYS A 170 4.11 20.56 7.09
C LYS A 170 5.37 20.41 6.24
N CYS A 171 6.35 19.64 6.74
CA CYS A 171 7.60 19.35 6.04
C CYS A 171 7.35 18.64 4.70
N ALA A 172 6.63 17.53 4.73
CA ALA A 172 6.30 16.74 3.54
C ALA A 172 5.61 17.60 2.47
N ARG A 173 4.61 18.40 2.84
CA ARG A 173 3.90 19.32 1.93
C ARG A 173 4.82 20.36 1.28
N LYS A 174 5.77 20.92 2.05
CA LYS A 174 6.73 21.89 1.51
C LYS A 174 7.74 21.23 0.59
N LEU A 175 8.25 20.04 0.94
CA LEU A 175 9.20 19.29 0.13
C LEU A 175 8.56 18.74 -1.16
N ALA A 176 7.31 18.29 -1.11
CA ALA A 176 6.57 17.80 -2.28
C ALA A 176 6.54 18.82 -3.43
N ARG A 177 6.48 20.13 -3.10
CA ARG A 177 6.50 21.23 -4.09
C ARG A 177 7.84 21.34 -4.84
N LEU A 178 8.92 20.78 -4.29
CA LEU A 178 10.24 20.78 -4.92
C LEU A 178 10.38 19.70 -5.98
N ARG A 179 9.46 18.73 -6.02
CA ARG A 179 9.45 17.60 -6.98
C ARG A 179 10.75 16.79 -6.95
N ALA A 180 11.28 16.54 -5.75
CA ALA A 180 12.43 15.66 -5.55
C ALA A 180 12.14 14.23 -6.05
N GLU A 181 13.18 13.49 -6.37
CA GLU A 181 13.04 12.15 -6.93
C GLU A 181 12.71 11.10 -5.87
N ILE A 182 13.10 11.34 -4.60
CA ILE A 182 12.90 10.42 -3.47
C ILE A 182 12.55 11.24 -2.23
N TYR A 183 11.70 10.68 -1.38
CA TYR A 183 11.35 11.31 -0.10
C TYR A 183 11.67 10.36 1.07
N PRO A 184 12.86 10.51 1.69
CA PRO A 184 13.16 9.81 2.92
C PRO A 184 12.32 10.36 4.09
N ILE A 185 11.94 9.48 5.01
CA ILE A 185 11.38 9.84 6.32
C ILE A 185 12.53 9.63 7.32
N GLY A 186 13.08 10.73 7.81
CA GLY A 186 14.22 10.76 8.71
C GLY A 186 13.85 10.80 10.18
N GLY A 187 14.86 10.70 11.06
CA GLY A 187 14.70 10.78 12.51
C GLY A 187 13.99 9.59 13.13
N VAL A 188 13.95 8.43 12.46
CA VAL A 188 13.24 7.24 12.96
C VAL A 188 14.14 6.25 13.69
N VAL A 189 15.46 6.35 13.55
CA VAL A 189 16.42 5.42 14.20
C VAL A 189 16.26 5.35 15.72
N PRO A 190 16.20 6.48 16.47
CA PRO A 190 15.96 6.42 17.91
C PRO A 190 14.61 5.81 18.30
N LEU A 191 13.58 6.02 17.46
CA LEU A 191 12.26 5.40 17.66
C LEU A 191 12.30 3.90 17.42
N MET A 192 13.07 3.44 16.43
CA MET A 192 13.31 2.02 16.18
C MET A 192 14.06 1.36 17.36
N GLU A 193 15.12 2.00 17.86
CA GLU A 193 15.89 1.49 19.00
C GLU A 193 15.06 1.43 20.29
N LYS A 194 14.16 2.39 20.49
CA LYS A 194 13.19 2.44 21.60
C LYS A 194 11.91 1.66 21.33
N GLN A 195 11.79 1.00 20.17
CA GLN A 195 10.63 0.22 19.74
C GLN A 195 9.31 1.01 19.77
N LYS A 196 9.35 2.29 19.41
CA LYS A 196 8.20 3.21 19.35
C LYS A 196 7.45 3.09 18.01
N TYR A 197 6.88 1.90 17.74
CA TYR A 197 6.30 1.60 16.43
C TYR A 197 4.99 2.36 16.14
N ALA A 198 4.25 2.76 17.17
CA ALA A 198 3.09 3.63 17.02
C ALA A 198 3.47 5.01 16.47
N ASP A 199 4.50 5.62 17.06
CA ASP A 199 5.02 6.92 16.59
C ASP A 199 5.54 6.82 15.15
N ILE A 200 6.22 5.71 14.81
CA ILE A 200 6.71 5.47 13.45
C ILE A 200 5.54 5.33 12.47
N ALA A 201 4.48 4.61 12.83
CA ALA A 201 3.28 4.48 11.99
C ALA A 201 2.63 5.84 11.73
N GLU A 202 2.49 6.67 12.75
CA GLU A 202 1.91 8.01 12.65
C GLU A 202 2.77 8.94 11.78
N ILE A 203 4.09 8.93 11.99
CA ILE A 203 5.06 9.70 11.17
C ILE A 203 4.97 9.31 9.70
N ILE A 204 4.91 8.01 9.40
CA ILE A 204 4.77 7.52 8.02
C ILE A 204 3.46 8.02 7.42
N ILE A 205 2.33 7.83 8.12
CA ILE A 205 1.00 8.19 7.64
C ILE A 205 0.91 9.70 7.34
N GLU A 206 1.32 10.54 8.29
CA GLU A 206 1.20 11.99 8.13
C GLU A 206 2.14 12.54 7.06
N SER A 207 3.34 11.97 6.93
CA SER A 207 4.23 12.30 5.81
C SER A 207 3.63 11.85 4.46
N LYS A 208 3.13 10.62 4.39
CA LYS A 208 2.61 10.03 3.15
C LYS A 208 1.35 10.72 2.63
N LYS A 209 0.53 11.29 3.51
CA LYS A 209 -0.67 12.07 3.12
C LYS A 209 -0.35 13.23 2.18
N GLU A 210 0.83 13.82 2.30
CA GLU A 210 1.26 15.01 1.56
C GLU A 210 2.29 14.73 0.44
N LEU A 211 2.95 13.57 0.49
CA LEU A 211 3.98 13.21 -0.50
C LEU A 211 3.37 12.77 -1.83
N PRO A 212 4.01 13.10 -2.96
CA PRO A 212 3.54 12.71 -4.28
C PRO A 212 3.59 11.18 -4.45
N PRO A 213 2.49 10.55 -4.91
CA PRO A 213 2.45 9.10 -5.08
C PRO A 213 3.38 8.57 -6.16
N SER A 214 3.79 9.39 -7.13
CA SER A 214 4.70 8.99 -8.22
C SER A 214 6.17 8.85 -7.78
N ARG A 215 6.47 9.15 -6.51
CA ARG A 215 7.84 9.10 -5.97
C ARG A 215 7.97 8.02 -4.90
N PRO A 216 9.12 7.31 -4.85
CA PRO A 216 9.37 6.37 -3.76
C PRO A 216 9.56 7.08 -2.43
N VAL A 217 9.06 6.44 -1.37
CA VAL A 217 9.28 6.85 0.02
C VAL A 217 10.27 5.89 0.66
N HIS A 218 11.30 6.44 1.29
CA HIS A 218 12.36 5.70 1.93
C HIS A 218 12.26 5.87 3.46
N LEU A 219 12.12 4.79 4.22
CA LEU A 219 12.16 4.85 5.68
C LEU A 219 13.60 4.70 6.14
N PHE A 220 14.25 5.83 6.50
CA PHE A 220 15.68 5.88 6.81
C PHE A 220 16.05 5.14 8.08
N GLY A 221 17.08 4.28 8.00
CA GLY A 221 17.64 3.54 9.12
C GLY A 221 16.72 2.45 9.71
N ALA A 222 15.60 2.17 9.09
CA ALA A 222 14.62 1.21 9.58
C ALA A 222 14.79 -0.15 8.88
N GLY A 223 15.79 -0.92 9.28
CA GLY A 223 16.14 -2.16 8.59
C GLY A 223 15.90 -3.45 9.38
N HIS A 224 15.27 -3.41 10.54
CA HIS A 224 14.86 -4.62 11.24
C HIS A 224 13.60 -5.22 10.57
N PRO A 225 13.58 -6.53 10.24
CA PRO A 225 12.46 -7.18 9.52
C PRO A 225 11.08 -6.99 10.16
N ILE A 226 11.03 -6.83 11.48
CA ILE A 226 9.78 -6.69 12.25
C ILE A 226 8.89 -5.54 11.76
N ILE A 227 9.50 -4.44 11.25
CA ILE A 227 8.78 -3.23 10.82
C ILE A 227 8.27 -3.33 9.38
N PHE A 228 8.87 -4.17 8.52
CA PHE A 228 8.63 -4.13 7.07
C PHE A 228 7.17 -4.34 6.66
N PRO A 229 6.43 -5.33 7.21
CA PRO A 229 5.04 -5.51 6.82
C PRO A 229 4.22 -4.24 7.03
N MET A 230 4.35 -3.60 8.20
CA MET A 230 3.63 -2.38 8.55
C MET A 230 4.07 -1.19 7.68
N ALA A 231 5.36 -0.90 7.62
CA ALA A 231 5.88 0.25 6.89
C ALA A 231 5.56 0.18 5.39
N ILE A 232 5.65 -1.01 4.80
CA ILE A 232 5.31 -1.24 3.39
C ILE A 232 3.79 -1.10 3.17
N ALA A 233 2.96 -1.63 4.08
CA ALA A 233 1.51 -1.46 4.02
C ALA A 233 1.08 0.01 4.11
N LEU A 234 1.87 0.84 4.79
CA LEU A 234 1.70 2.29 4.90
C LEU A 234 2.35 3.07 3.73
N GLY A 235 2.98 2.39 2.78
CA GLY A 235 3.45 2.95 1.51
C GLY A 235 4.93 3.34 1.47
N CYS A 236 5.79 2.77 2.33
CA CYS A 236 7.24 2.85 2.18
C CYS A 236 7.73 1.88 1.10
N ASP A 237 8.66 2.34 0.26
CA ASP A 237 9.18 1.61 -0.89
C ASP A 237 10.64 1.19 -0.72
N LEU A 238 11.43 1.99 0.02
CA LEU A 238 12.86 1.78 0.23
C LEU A 238 13.18 1.77 1.73
N PHE A 239 14.19 1.02 2.07
CA PHE A 239 14.74 0.88 3.43
C PHE A 239 16.25 0.83 3.35
N ASP A 240 16.92 1.23 4.42
CA ASP A 240 18.36 1.03 4.59
C ASP A 240 18.68 0.52 5.98
N SER A 241 19.79 -0.15 6.11
CA SER A 241 20.20 -0.64 7.41
C SER A 241 21.68 -0.99 7.49
N ALA A 242 22.27 -0.60 8.61
CA ALA A 242 23.53 -1.14 9.14
C ALA A 242 23.31 -2.17 10.25
N SER A 243 22.03 -2.52 10.57
CA SER A 243 21.75 -3.42 11.70
C SER A 243 22.29 -4.82 11.48
N TYR A 244 22.40 -5.29 10.23
CA TYR A 244 22.96 -6.59 9.93
C TYR A 244 24.37 -6.78 10.50
N ILE A 245 25.22 -5.75 10.43
CA ILE A 245 26.58 -5.76 10.93
C ILE A 245 26.68 -5.28 12.38
N LYS A 246 25.90 -4.26 12.78
CA LYS A 246 25.87 -3.80 14.17
C LYS A 246 25.49 -4.92 15.12
N TYR A 247 24.43 -5.67 14.80
CA TYR A 247 23.97 -6.78 15.63
C TYR A 247 24.93 -7.97 15.59
N ALA A 248 25.58 -8.22 14.45
CA ALA A 248 26.59 -9.28 14.36
C ALA A 248 27.79 -9.01 15.28
N LYS A 249 28.24 -7.76 15.40
CA LYS A 249 29.31 -7.37 16.32
C LYS A 249 28.98 -7.57 17.80
N ASP A 250 27.66 -7.56 18.12
CA ASP A 250 27.12 -7.81 19.45
C ASP A 250 26.65 -9.26 19.64
N ASP A 251 27.09 -10.18 18.77
CA ASP A 251 26.66 -11.58 18.74
C ASP A 251 25.13 -11.75 18.77
N ARG A 252 24.39 -10.91 18.01
CA ARG A 252 22.92 -10.96 17.90
C ARG A 252 22.48 -11.38 16.51
N MET A 253 21.58 -12.37 16.45
CA MET A 253 20.99 -12.90 15.25
C MET A 253 19.58 -12.35 15.04
N ILE A 254 19.32 -11.77 13.86
CA ILE A 254 18.03 -11.17 13.48
C ILE A 254 17.12 -12.25 12.88
N PHE A 255 15.85 -12.24 13.30
CA PHE A 255 14.76 -13.02 12.72
C PHE A 255 13.61 -12.10 12.29
N SER A 256 12.60 -12.67 11.66
CA SER A 256 11.49 -11.86 11.11
C SER A 256 10.72 -11.06 12.18
N ASP A 257 10.67 -11.55 13.41
CA ASP A 257 9.85 -11.03 14.51
C ASP A 257 10.61 -10.73 15.80
N LYS A 258 11.91 -11.04 15.84
CA LYS A 258 12.76 -10.90 17.05
C LYS A 258 14.23 -10.87 16.72
N THR A 259 15.02 -10.60 17.75
CA THR A 259 16.46 -10.76 17.75
C THR A 259 16.86 -11.65 18.93
N LEU A 260 17.75 -12.59 18.72
CA LEU A 260 18.26 -13.49 19.76
C LEU A 260 19.77 -13.25 19.95
N ARG A 261 20.24 -13.39 21.18
CA ARG A 261 21.68 -13.41 21.49
C ARG A 261 22.21 -14.81 21.22
N LEU A 262 23.33 -14.90 20.51
CA LEU A 262 23.95 -16.20 20.19
C LEU A 262 24.19 -17.03 21.46
N ALA A 263 24.61 -16.40 22.56
CA ALA A 263 24.86 -17.09 23.82
C ALA A 263 23.61 -17.79 24.42
N GLU A 264 22.42 -17.31 24.08
CA GLU A 264 21.14 -17.83 24.57
C GLU A 264 20.52 -18.90 23.62
N MET A 265 21.14 -19.12 22.46
CA MET A 265 20.65 -20.08 21.49
C MET A 265 21.23 -21.47 21.73
N GLU A 266 20.41 -22.47 21.63
CA GLU A 266 20.78 -23.90 21.68
C GLU A 266 20.66 -24.55 20.31
N GLU A 267 19.67 -24.11 19.50
CA GLU A 267 19.42 -24.64 18.18
C GLU A 267 19.29 -23.53 17.12
N SER A 268 19.61 -23.87 15.89
CA SER A 268 19.35 -23.00 14.75
C SER A 268 17.89 -23.10 14.32
N ILE A 269 17.15 -21.99 14.43
CA ILE A 269 15.74 -21.89 14.00
C ILE A 269 15.60 -21.37 12.56
N CYS A 270 16.65 -21.45 11.77
CA CYS A 270 16.72 -20.90 10.43
C CYS A 270 17.49 -21.85 9.48
N ASN A 271 17.05 -21.92 8.24
CA ASN A 271 17.71 -22.72 7.18
C ASN A 271 18.39 -21.80 6.13
N CYS A 272 18.91 -20.63 6.53
CA CYS A 272 19.76 -19.85 5.62
C CYS A 272 21.09 -20.56 5.36
N PRO A 273 21.85 -20.19 4.32
CA PRO A 273 23.10 -20.87 3.99
C PRO A 273 24.13 -20.96 5.14
N VAL A 274 24.09 -19.99 6.07
CA VAL A 274 24.93 -20.05 7.28
C VAL A 274 24.43 -21.10 8.24
N CYS A 275 23.15 -20.98 8.66
CA CYS A 275 22.57 -21.83 9.68
C CYS A 275 22.40 -23.31 9.26
N SER A 276 22.34 -23.59 7.95
CA SER A 276 22.32 -24.96 7.42
C SER A 276 23.71 -25.58 7.28
N SER A 277 24.78 -24.80 7.41
CA SER A 277 26.15 -25.26 7.22
C SER A 277 26.95 -25.45 8.51
N ILE A 278 26.49 -24.87 9.63
CA ILE A 278 27.17 -24.91 10.93
C ILE A 278 26.13 -24.99 12.05
N THR A 279 26.52 -25.61 13.16
CA THR A 279 25.74 -25.64 14.40
C THR A 279 25.89 -24.35 15.19
N ILE A 280 24.99 -24.14 16.16
CA ILE A 280 25.07 -22.97 17.06
C ILE A 280 26.34 -23.04 17.93
N ASP A 281 26.76 -24.23 18.38
CA ASP A 281 27.96 -24.39 19.20
C ASP A 281 29.22 -24.13 18.38
N GLU A 282 29.32 -24.64 17.16
CA GLU A 282 30.41 -24.29 16.24
C GLU A 282 30.49 -22.78 15.99
N LEU A 283 29.32 -22.10 15.85
CA LEU A 283 29.28 -20.65 15.67
C LEU A 283 29.75 -19.91 16.93
N LYS A 284 29.44 -20.39 18.14
CA LYS A 284 29.91 -19.80 19.41
C LYS A 284 31.43 -19.93 19.58
N GLU A 285 32.00 -21.06 19.17
CA GLU A 285 33.45 -21.36 19.30
C GLU A 285 34.30 -20.72 18.20
N MET A 286 33.66 -20.22 17.14
CA MET A 286 34.34 -19.63 15.98
C MET A 286 35.11 -18.35 16.35
N GLU A 287 36.24 -18.11 15.68
CA GLU A 287 37.00 -16.87 15.79
C GLU A 287 36.12 -15.65 15.55
N LYS A 288 36.31 -14.59 16.34
CA LYS A 288 35.41 -13.44 16.41
C LYS A 288 35.12 -12.78 15.06
N GLU A 289 36.10 -12.61 14.21
CA GLU A 289 35.93 -11.94 12.90
C GLU A 289 35.11 -12.78 11.96
N GLU A 290 35.39 -14.10 11.87
CA GLU A 290 34.63 -15.02 11.05
C GLU A 290 33.19 -15.18 11.60
N ARG A 291 33.02 -15.26 12.92
CA ARG A 291 31.72 -15.29 13.58
C ARG A 291 30.88 -14.06 13.24
N ILE A 292 31.45 -12.86 13.32
CA ILE A 292 30.77 -11.61 12.93
C ILE A 292 30.38 -11.68 11.46
N LYS A 293 31.24 -12.14 10.56
CA LYS A 293 30.94 -12.30 9.14
C LYS A 293 29.75 -13.26 8.93
N ARG A 294 29.76 -14.42 9.59
CA ARG A 294 28.67 -15.41 9.50
C ARG A 294 27.33 -14.86 10.00
N ILE A 295 27.34 -14.23 11.17
CA ILE A 295 26.12 -13.62 11.73
C ILE A 295 25.63 -12.47 10.84
N ALA A 296 26.52 -11.63 10.30
CA ALA A 296 26.14 -10.57 9.37
C ALA A 296 25.48 -11.11 8.09
N MET A 297 26.00 -12.21 7.54
CA MET A 297 25.39 -12.91 6.40
C MET A 297 23.99 -13.44 6.75
N HIS A 298 23.84 -14.11 7.91
CA HIS A 298 22.55 -14.57 8.40
C HIS A 298 21.56 -13.40 8.53
N ASN A 299 21.96 -12.32 9.21
CA ASN A 299 21.13 -11.16 9.46
C ASN A 299 20.64 -10.52 8.14
N LEU A 300 21.54 -10.36 7.19
CA LEU A 300 21.19 -9.80 5.88
C LEU A 300 20.28 -10.72 5.08
N TRP A 301 20.53 -12.04 5.13
CA TRP A 301 19.67 -13.03 4.50
C TRP A 301 18.24 -13.00 5.04
N GLN A 302 18.07 -12.92 6.37
CA GLN A 302 16.76 -12.82 7.02
C GLN A 302 16.03 -11.55 6.61
N THR A 303 16.75 -10.44 6.50
CA THR A 303 16.20 -9.16 6.09
C THR A 303 15.67 -9.22 4.64
N PHE A 304 16.45 -9.78 3.73
CA PHE A 304 15.98 -9.97 2.34
C PHE A 304 14.85 -10.99 2.21
N LEU A 305 14.87 -12.05 3.03
CA LEU A 305 13.79 -13.04 3.06
C LEU A 305 12.46 -12.37 3.44
N GLU A 306 12.47 -11.48 4.43
CA GLU A 306 11.25 -10.77 4.83
C GLU A 306 10.73 -9.84 3.72
N ILE A 307 11.59 -9.11 3.02
CA ILE A 307 11.19 -8.34 1.83
C ILE A 307 10.54 -9.23 0.78
N LYS A 308 11.09 -10.42 0.52
CA LYS A 308 10.50 -11.40 -0.42
C LYS A 308 9.13 -11.87 0.04
N LYS A 309 8.95 -12.17 1.34
CA LYS A 309 7.66 -12.57 1.93
C LYS A 309 6.61 -11.47 1.77
N VAL A 310 6.97 -10.22 2.08
CA VAL A 310 6.07 -9.07 1.91
C VAL A 310 5.72 -8.85 0.45
N LYS A 311 6.67 -8.93 -0.48
CA LYS A 311 6.38 -8.87 -1.92
C LYS A 311 5.40 -9.96 -2.36
N GLN A 312 5.55 -11.17 -1.84
CA GLN A 312 4.62 -12.26 -2.14
C GLN A 312 3.22 -11.97 -1.58
N ALA A 313 3.12 -11.43 -0.36
CA ALA A 313 1.86 -11.03 0.23
C ALA A 313 1.14 -9.94 -0.60
N ILE A 314 1.88 -8.93 -1.08
CA ILE A 314 1.33 -7.90 -1.99
C ILE A 314 0.75 -8.54 -3.27
N LYS A 315 1.49 -9.49 -3.90
CA LYS A 315 1.01 -10.20 -5.11
C LYS A 315 -0.23 -11.02 -4.86
N GLN A 316 -0.37 -11.58 -3.67
CA GLN A 316 -1.51 -12.38 -3.24
C GLN A 316 -2.70 -11.53 -2.77
N GLY A 317 -2.46 -10.29 -2.36
CA GLY A 317 -3.48 -9.39 -1.81
C GLY A 317 -3.84 -9.71 -0.36
N ASN A 318 -2.88 -10.21 0.43
CA ASN A 318 -3.07 -10.55 1.84
C ASN A 318 -2.05 -9.88 2.79
N LEU A 319 -1.56 -8.71 2.39
CA LEU A 319 -0.56 -8.01 3.22
C LEU A 319 -1.11 -7.59 4.58
N TRP A 320 -2.39 -7.18 4.67
CA TRP A 320 -2.99 -6.81 5.95
C TRP A 320 -3.07 -7.96 6.95
N GLU A 321 -3.25 -9.21 6.47
CA GLU A 321 -3.14 -10.41 7.28
C GLU A 321 -1.74 -10.57 7.87
N VAL A 322 -0.70 -10.35 7.06
CA VAL A 322 0.70 -10.41 7.50
C VAL A 322 1.01 -9.30 8.51
N VAL A 323 0.51 -8.08 8.27
CA VAL A 323 0.67 -6.94 9.22
C VAL A 323 0.05 -7.27 10.57
N GLU A 324 -1.20 -7.73 10.58
CA GLU A 324 -1.91 -8.06 11.81
C GLU A 324 -1.25 -9.23 12.57
N GLN A 325 -0.84 -10.28 11.88
CA GLN A 325 -0.11 -11.40 12.48
C GLN A 325 1.22 -10.94 13.08
N ARG A 326 1.97 -10.08 12.39
CA ARG A 326 3.22 -9.51 12.88
C ARG A 326 2.98 -8.61 14.10
N ALA A 327 1.86 -7.91 14.17
CA ALA A 327 1.56 -7.03 15.30
C ALA A 327 1.48 -7.77 16.64
N TYR A 328 1.08 -9.04 16.64
CA TYR A 328 1.05 -9.86 17.85
C TYR A 328 2.43 -10.31 18.33
N SER A 329 3.49 -10.06 17.59
CA SER A 329 4.86 -10.39 18.05
C SER A 329 5.45 -9.35 19.00
N HIS A 330 4.87 -8.15 19.10
CA HIS A 330 5.38 -7.10 19.99
C HIS A 330 4.28 -6.12 20.44
N PRO A 331 4.18 -5.78 21.75
CA PRO A 331 3.13 -4.88 22.26
C PRO A 331 3.05 -3.54 21.54
N SER A 332 4.19 -2.92 21.25
CA SER A 332 4.22 -1.62 20.56
C SER A 332 3.74 -1.69 19.10
N LEU A 333 3.79 -2.86 18.45
CA LEU A 333 3.15 -3.06 17.15
C LEU A 333 1.62 -3.12 17.26
N LEU A 334 1.08 -3.62 18.39
CA LEU A 334 -0.36 -3.55 18.66
C LEU A 334 -0.82 -2.10 18.86
N GLU A 335 -0.01 -1.26 19.53
CA GLU A 335 -0.26 0.18 19.62
C GLU A 335 -0.27 0.84 18.23
N ALA A 336 0.66 0.44 17.35
CA ALA A 336 0.69 0.91 15.97
C ALA A 336 -0.58 0.51 15.18
N MET A 337 -1.17 -0.66 15.48
CA MET A 337 -2.44 -1.07 14.86
C MET A 337 -3.62 -0.16 15.26
N GLU A 338 -3.62 0.43 16.47
CA GLU A 338 -4.63 1.42 16.84
C GLU A 338 -4.48 2.70 15.98
N VAL A 339 -3.27 3.18 15.76
CA VAL A 339 -2.99 4.32 14.86
C VAL A 339 -3.48 4.02 13.43
N ILE A 340 -3.23 2.82 12.93
CA ILE A 340 -3.68 2.37 11.60
C ILE A 340 -5.21 2.32 11.54
N LYS A 341 -5.87 1.78 12.56
CA LYS A 341 -7.33 1.71 12.69
C LYS A 341 -7.99 3.09 12.63
N GLU A 342 -7.42 4.09 13.28
CA GLU A 342 -7.91 5.47 13.24
C GLU A 342 -7.78 6.09 11.84
N ASN A 343 -6.80 5.68 11.07
CA ASN A 343 -6.55 6.15 9.71
C ASN A 343 -7.21 5.32 8.59
N LYS A 344 -8.08 4.35 8.93
CA LYS A 344 -8.72 3.43 7.97
C LYS A 344 -9.47 4.13 6.84
N LYS A 345 -10.05 5.32 7.09
CA LYS A 345 -10.74 6.12 6.07
C LYS A 345 -9.77 6.61 4.98
N TRP A 346 -8.60 7.11 5.36
CA TRP A 346 -7.57 7.54 4.42
C TRP A 346 -6.94 6.34 3.69
N LEU A 347 -6.69 5.23 4.39
CA LEU A 347 -6.16 4.01 3.79
C LEU A 347 -7.12 3.42 2.76
N GLU A 348 -8.44 3.56 2.96
CA GLU A 348 -9.47 3.10 2.02
C GLU A 348 -9.38 3.80 0.66
N GLU A 349 -8.90 5.04 0.58
CA GLU A 349 -8.72 5.75 -0.69
C GLU A 349 -7.74 5.05 -1.65
N TRP A 350 -6.85 4.22 -1.11
CA TRP A 350 -5.81 3.50 -1.82
C TRP A 350 -6.11 2.01 -2.00
N GLU A 351 -7.12 1.51 -1.29
CA GLU A 351 -7.43 0.09 -1.24
C GLU A 351 -8.09 -0.40 -2.53
N ASN A 352 -7.63 -1.56 -3.02
CA ASN A 352 -8.22 -2.25 -4.16
C ASN A 352 -9.69 -2.59 -3.88
N ILE A 353 -10.57 -2.58 -4.91
CA ILE A 353 -11.99 -2.92 -4.70
C ILE A 353 -12.20 -4.39 -4.37
N SER A 354 -11.31 -5.26 -4.83
CA SER A 354 -11.29 -6.69 -4.50
C SER A 354 -9.85 -7.20 -4.49
N LYS A 355 -9.62 -8.34 -3.87
CA LYS A 355 -8.32 -8.99 -3.75
C LYS A 355 -8.36 -10.40 -4.34
N ARG A 356 -7.19 -10.97 -4.61
CA ARG A 356 -7.08 -12.31 -5.19
C ARG A 356 -7.36 -13.43 -4.19
N ARG A 357 -7.08 -13.18 -2.90
CA ARG A 357 -7.32 -14.14 -1.82
C ARG A 357 -8.59 -13.83 -1.07
N ALA A 358 -9.14 -14.85 -0.43
CA ALA A 358 -10.20 -14.69 0.55
C ALA A 358 -9.74 -13.78 1.70
N PHE A 359 -10.68 -13.03 2.25
CA PHE A 359 -10.47 -12.28 3.48
C PHE A 359 -10.34 -13.25 4.64
N MET A 360 -9.19 -13.30 5.28
CA MET A 360 -8.96 -14.15 6.44
C MET A 360 -8.97 -13.32 7.71
N TYR A 361 -9.79 -13.71 8.66
CA TYR A 361 -9.79 -13.12 9.98
C TYR A 361 -8.50 -13.54 10.72
N SER A 362 -7.74 -12.55 11.22
CA SER A 362 -6.49 -12.75 11.95
C SER A 362 -6.57 -12.27 13.40
N GLY A 363 -7.64 -11.53 13.75
CA GLY A 363 -7.86 -10.97 15.08
C GLY A 363 -8.74 -9.72 15.01
N ARG A 364 -8.80 -8.99 16.13
CA ARG A 364 -9.71 -7.84 16.33
C ARG A 364 -9.56 -6.70 15.32
N TYR A 365 -8.41 -6.56 14.71
CA TYR A 365 -8.17 -5.50 13.71
C TYR A 365 -8.70 -5.84 12.32
N SER A 366 -9.04 -7.10 12.06
CA SER A 366 -9.47 -7.55 10.74
C SER A 366 -10.68 -6.78 10.21
N ILE A 367 -11.68 -6.49 11.06
CA ILE A 367 -12.88 -5.74 10.64
C ILE A 367 -12.63 -4.24 10.44
N HIS A 368 -11.46 -3.75 10.84
CA HIS A 368 -11.04 -2.36 10.63
C HIS A 368 -10.14 -2.19 9.40
N ARG A 369 -9.76 -3.28 8.72
CA ARG A 369 -9.01 -3.20 7.45
C ARG A 369 -9.75 -2.34 6.43
N PRO A 370 -9.05 -1.62 5.56
CA PRO A 370 -9.66 -0.70 4.60
C PRO A 370 -10.79 -1.31 3.77
N ILE A 371 -10.63 -2.58 3.35
CA ILE A 371 -11.67 -3.28 2.56
C ILE A 371 -12.93 -3.59 3.38
N ALA A 372 -12.79 -3.95 4.66
CA ALA A 372 -13.92 -4.17 5.55
C ALA A 372 -14.64 -2.86 5.88
N TYR A 373 -13.88 -1.79 6.12
CA TYR A 373 -14.43 -0.45 6.31
C TYR A 373 -15.23 0.02 5.08
N ARG A 374 -14.72 -0.23 3.86
CA ARG A 374 -15.45 0.07 2.61
C ARG A 374 -16.76 -0.70 2.52
N LEU A 375 -16.74 -2.01 2.83
CA LEU A 375 -17.94 -2.85 2.81
C LEU A 375 -19.00 -2.27 3.74
N GLN A 376 -18.65 -2.04 4.99
CA GLN A 376 -19.52 -1.49 6.02
C GLN A 376 -20.10 -0.13 5.58
N LYS A 377 -19.24 0.78 5.13
CA LYS A 377 -19.64 2.10 4.66
C LYS A 377 -20.61 2.04 3.49
N ARG A 378 -20.27 1.27 2.43
CA ARG A 378 -21.09 1.20 1.22
C ARG A 378 -22.45 0.53 1.47
N ILE A 379 -22.53 -0.48 2.32
CA ILE A 379 -23.82 -1.07 2.72
C ILE A 379 -24.68 -0.03 3.44
N MET A 380 -24.13 0.67 4.42
CA MET A 380 -24.86 1.69 5.18
C MET A 380 -25.35 2.87 4.34
N GLU A 381 -24.60 3.25 3.30
CA GLU A 381 -24.90 4.43 2.48
C GLU A 381 -25.67 4.11 1.20
N ARG A 382 -25.58 2.88 0.67
CA ARG A 382 -25.99 2.59 -0.71
C ARG A 382 -27.05 1.47 -0.83
N TYR A 383 -27.29 0.70 0.24
CA TYR A 383 -28.35 -0.30 0.21
C TYR A 383 -29.71 0.37 0.23
N GLU A 384 -30.61 -0.11 -0.60
CA GLU A 384 -32.02 0.31 -0.68
C GLU A 384 -32.91 -0.90 -0.42
N SER A 385 -33.89 -0.75 0.48
CA SER A 385 -34.86 -1.77 0.81
C SER A 385 -35.84 -1.99 -0.35
N PHE A 386 -36.20 -3.24 -0.58
CA PHE A 386 -37.20 -3.63 -1.60
C PHE A 386 -38.57 -3.89 -1.01
N PHE A 387 -38.65 -4.05 0.30
CA PHE A 387 -39.85 -4.33 1.06
C PHE A 387 -39.93 -3.42 2.28
N ASP A 388 -41.13 -3.20 2.79
CA ASP A 388 -41.33 -2.44 4.02
C ASP A 388 -40.79 -3.23 5.24
N LYS A 389 -41.03 -4.55 5.24
CA LYS A 389 -40.58 -5.45 6.32
C LYS A 389 -39.21 -6.03 6.09
N SER A 390 -38.48 -6.25 7.18
CA SER A 390 -37.15 -6.86 7.18
C SER A 390 -37.12 -8.05 8.16
N VAL A 391 -36.40 -9.10 7.78
CA VAL A 391 -36.14 -10.28 8.62
C VAL A 391 -34.64 -10.40 8.83
N VAL A 392 -34.25 -10.54 10.09
CA VAL A 392 -32.85 -10.62 10.52
C VAL A 392 -32.50 -12.05 10.87
N PHE A 393 -31.37 -12.51 10.38
CA PHE A 393 -30.82 -13.84 10.64
C PHE A 393 -29.46 -13.73 11.31
N GLU A 394 -29.13 -14.69 12.15
CA GLU A 394 -27.76 -14.88 12.63
C GLU A 394 -26.84 -15.36 11.50
N GLU A 395 -25.51 -15.28 11.73
CA GLU A 395 -24.50 -15.77 10.77
C GLU A 395 -24.78 -17.25 10.42
N MET A 396 -24.67 -17.57 9.15
CA MET A 396 -24.93 -18.89 8.61
C MET A 396 -23.89 -19.24 7.53
N GLU A 397 -23.99 -20.46 6.97
CA GLU A 397 -23.08 -20.90 5.90
C GLU A 397 -23.23 -20.05 4.62
N LYS A 398 -22.09 -19.62 4.07
CA LYS A 398 -22.03 -18.78 2.87
C LYS A 398 -21.98 -19.60 1.58
N PRO A 399 -22.49 -19.08 0.50
CA PRO A 399 -23.33 -17.88 0.39
C PRO A 399 -24.72 -18.12 0.97
N TYR A 400 -25.25 -17.15 1.71
CA TYR A 400 -26.56 -17.24 2.39
C TYR A 400 -27.71 -17.50 1.42
N SER A 401 -27.62 -16.95 0.21
CA SER A 401 -28.60 -17.14 -0.87
C SER A 401 -28.64 -18.56 -1.44
N ARG A 402 -27.79 -19.50 -0.94
CA ARG A 402 -27.91 -20.93 -1.23
C ARG A 402 -29.21 -21.51 -0.65
N MET A 403 -29.71 -20.93 0.43
CA MET A 403 -30.98 -21.32 1.02
C MET A 403 -32.14 -20.73 0.21
N GLU A 404 -32.75 -21.55 -0.66
CA GLU A 404 -33.78 -21.12 -1.61
C GLU A 404 -35.01 -20.47 -0.96
N TYR A 405 -35.35 -20.86 0.29
CA TYR A 405 -36.49 -20.26 0.99
C TYR A 405 -36.28 -18.78 1.31
N LEU A 406 -35.02 -18.34 1.60
CA LEU A 406 -34.72 -16.94 1.87
C LEU A 406 -35.01 -16.04 0.68
N LYS A 407 -34.76 -16.53 -0.55
CA LYS A 407 -35.01 -15.78 -1.78
C LYS A 407 -36.49 -15.55 -2.03
N LYS A 408 -37.34 -16.41 -1.46
CA LYS A 408 -38.80 -16.37 -1.63
C LYS A 408 -39.50 -15.50 -0.61
N LEU A 409 -38.84 -15.07 0.44
CA LEU A 409 -39.41 -14.18 1.46
C LEU A 409 -39.72 -12.81 0.83
N GLU A 410 -40.91 -12.30 1.13
CA GLU A 410 -41.37 -10.95 0.77
C GLU A 410 -40.91 -9.96 1.85
N ALA A 411 -39.59 -9.94 2.12
CA ALA A 411 -38.92 -9.12 3.12
C ALA A 411 -37.47 -8.86 2.72
N ASN A 412 -36.87 -7.81 3.26
CA ASN A 412 -35.44 -7.60 3.21
C ASN A 412 -34.76 -8.60 4.17
N CYS A 413 -34.10 -9.60 3.62
CA CYS A 413 -33.36 -10.58 4.42
C CYS A 413 -31.97 -10.07 4.73
N ILE A 414 -31.62 -9.96 6.01
CA ILE A 414 -30.35 -9.40 6.45
C ILE A 414 -29.69 -10.38 7.41
N VAL A 415 -28.42 -10.70 7.18
CA VAL A 415 -27.63 -11.58 8.03
C VAL A 415 -26.68 -10.73 8.88
N GLU A 416 -26.70 -10.95 10.18
CA GLU A 416 -25.75 -10.35 11.13
C GLU A 416 -24.42 -11.09 11.08
N SER A 417 -23.53 -10.62 10.22
CA SER A 417 -22.19 -11.20 10.05
C SER A 417 -21.13 -10.51 10.93
N PRO A 418 -19.93 -11.07 11.06
CA PRO A 418 -18.81 -10.37 11.67
C PRO A 418 -18.48 -9.01 11.05
N PHE A 419 -18.79 -8.78 9.79
CA PHE A 419 -18.66 -7.47 9.14
C PHE A 419 -19.75 -6.47 9.55
N GLY A 420 -20.83 -6.91 10.19
CA GLY A 420 -22.05 -6.17 10.42
C GLY A 420 -23.21 -6.69 9.57
N PRO A 421 -24.21 -5.85 9.23
CA PRO A 421 -25.40 -6.29 8.49
C PRO A 421 -25.07 -6.58 7.02
N ILE A 422 -25.40 -7.76 6.56
CA ILE A 422 -25.25 -8.16 5.15
C ILE A 422 -26.63 -8.46 4.54
N PRO A 423 -27.14 -7.60 3.64
CA PRO A 423 -28.32 -7.92 2.85
C PRO A 423 -28.09 -9.15 1.97
N LEU A 424 -29.10 -10.02 1.86
CA LEU A 424 -29.02 -11.27 1.11
C LEU A 424 -28.60 -11.07 -0.35
N GLU A 425 -28.98 -9.94 -0.94
CA GLU A 425 -28.64 -9.56 -2.30
C GLU A 425 -27.14 -9.29 -2.50
N LEU A 426 -26.39 -9.03 -1.41
CA LEU A 426 -24.97 -8.69 -1.43
C LEU A 426 -24.06 -9.81 -0.88
N ASP A 427 -24.61 -10.99 -0.61
CA ASP A 427 -23.88 -12.09 0.00
C ASP A 427 -22.77 -12.70 -0.87
N GLU A 428 -22.86 -12.55 -2.20
CA GLU A 428 -21.87 -13.08 -3.14
C GLU A 428 -20.79 -12.07 -3.56
N ILE A 429 -20.81 -10.83 -3.05
CA ILE A 429 -19.75 -9.87 -3.35
C ILE A 429 -18.50 -10.08 -2.45
N TYR A 430 -17.34 -9.68 -2.96
CA TYR A 430 -16.11 -9.59 -2.14
C TYR A 430 -16.22 -8.43 -1.12
N PRO A 431 -15.79 -8.60 0.14
CA PRO A 431 -15.17 -9.79 0.73
C PRO A 431 -16.18 -10.81 1.33
N VAL A 432 -17.48 -10.58 1.29
CA VAL A 432 -18.50 -11.38 2.00
C VAL A 432 -18.41 -12.86 1.63
N ALA A 433 -18.56 -13.17 0.33
CA ALA A 433 -18.55 -14.55 -0.17
C ALA A 433 -17.23 -15.27 0.06
N GLN A 434 -16.14 -14.52 0.10
CA GLN A 434 -14.78 -15.04 0.19
C GLN A 434 -14.14 -14.61 1.51
N SER A 435 -14.81 -14.87 2.63
CA SER A 435 -14.28 -14.58 3.96
C SER A 435 -14.29 -15.81 4.83
N LEU A 436 -13.24 -15.94 5.63
CA LEU A 436 -13.06 -17.01 6.61
C LEU A 436 -12.96 -16.39 8.00
N PHE A 437 -13.91 -16.75 8.85
CA PHE A 437 -13.97 -16.37 10.25
C PHE A 437 -13.95 -17.61 11.14
N PRO A 438 -13.44 -17.53 12.38
CA PRO A 438 -13.62 -18.59 13.36
C PRO A 438 -15.09 -18.67 13.77
N TRP A 439 -15.50 -19.79 14.32
CA TRP A 439 -16.86 -19.95 14.86
C TRP A 439 -17.19 -18.91 15.93
N ASN A 440 -16.25 -18.67 16.85
CA ASN A 440 -16.33 -17.60 17.84
C ASN A 440 -15.35 -16.49 17.50
N ILE A 441 -15.86 -15.29 17.26
CA ILE A 441 -15.08 -14.07 17.07
C ILE A 441 -14.78 -13.42 18.42
N ASP A 442 -13.75 -12.56 18.47
CA ASP A 442 -13.44 -11.79 19.68
C ASP A 442 -14.54 -10.78 20.03
N MET A 443 -14.56 -10.38 21.31
CA MET A 443 -15.60 -9.49 21.86
C MET A 443 -15.61 -8.09 21.24
N GLU A 444 -14.46 -7.57 20.78
CA GLU A 444 -14.41 -6.26 20.12
C GLU A 444 -15.09 -6.35 18.75
N THR A 445 -14.71 -7.33 17.95
CA THR A 445 -15.35 -7.61 16.64
C THR A 445 -16.86 -7.80 16.81
N TYR A 446 -17.29 -8.59 17.80
CA TYR A 446 -18.71 -8.82 18.09
C TYR A 446 -19.45 -7.51 18.42
N ARG A 447 -18.90 -6.70 19.32
CA ARG A 447 -19.51 -5.42 19.73
C ARG A 447 -19.62 -4.44 18.55
N GLU A 448 -18.57 -4.30 17.76
CA GLU A 448 -18.58 -3.41 16.61
C GLU A 448 -19.57 -3.90 15.53
N SER A 449 -19.63 -5.19 15.23
CA SER A 449 -20.61 -5.72 14.27
C SER A 449 -22.04 -5.49 14.73
N LYS A 450 -22.36 -5.76 16.00
CA LYS A 450 -23.69 -5.51 16.58
C LYS A 450 -24.06 -4.03 16.61
N LYS A 451 -23.10 -3.14 16.85
CA LYS A 451 -23.31 -1.69 16.77
C LYS A 451 -23.69 -1.24 15.35
N LEU A 452 -23.02 -1.78 14.32
CA LEU A 452 -23.35 -1.53 12.93
C LEU A 452 -24.76 -2.07 12.59
N CYS A 453 -25.08 -3.27 13.02
CA CYS A 453 -26.40 -3.87 12.83
C CYS A 453 -27.51 -3.01 13.45
N ARG A 454 -27.38 -2.62 14.73
CA ARG A 454 -28.37 -1.74 15.40
C ARG A 454 -28.56 -0.41 14.66
N ARG A 455 -27.47 0.18 14.15
CA ARG A 455 -27.55 1.42 13.36
C ARG A 455 -28.27 1.20 12.03
N PHE A 456 -28.04 0.06 11.39
CA PHE A 456 -28.66 -0.27 10.11
C PHE A 456 -30.17 -0.48 10.24
N TYR A 457 -30.60 -1.15 11.33
CA TYR A 457 -32.03 -1.45 11.55
C TYR A 457 -32.85 -0.27 12.10
N LYS A 458 -32.21 0.84 12.49
CA LYS A 458 -32.88 1.94 13.22
C LYS A 458 -34.19 2.41 12.58
N ASN A 459 -34.28 2.36 11.25
CA ASN A 459 -35.45 2.83 10.49
C ASN A 459 -36.11 1.69 9.70
N MET A 460 -35.94 0.43 10.12
CA MET A 460 -36.51 -0.74 9.47
C MET A 460 -37.56 -1.38 10.39
N GLU A 461 -38.67 -1.85 9.81
CA GLU A 461 -39.63 -2.70 10.52
C GLU A 461 -39.09 -4.15 10.51
N VAL A 462 -38.51 -4.56 11.62
CA VAL A 462 -37.97 -5.93 11.80
C VAL A 462 -39.05 -6.83 12.37
N VAL A 463 -39.35 -7.90 11.65
CA VAL A 463 -40.44 -8.86 12.01
C VAL A 463 -39.93 -10.30 11.95
N GLY A 464 -40.72 -11.23 12.46
CA GLY A 464 -40.44 -12.67 12.38
C GLY A 464 -40.62 -13.24 10.96
N VAL A 465 -40.00 -14.38 10.68
CA VAL A 465 -40.12 -15.07 9.36
C VAL A 465 -41.55 -15.47 9.05
N ASP A 466 -42.38 -15.73 10.06
CA ASP A 466 -43.77 -16.16 9.91
C ASP A 466 -44.72 -14.99 9.61
N GLU A 467 -44.25 -13.75 9.75
CA GLU A 467 -45.03 -12.53 9.51
C GLU A 467 -44.88 -11.97 8.08
N VAL A 468 -44.17 -12.69 7.22
CA VAL A 468 -43.92 -12.27 5.83
C VAL A 468 -44.33 -13.30 4.82
N GLY A 469 -44.69 -12.84 3.62
CA GLY A 469 -45.05 -13.69 2.49
C GLY A 469 -43.85 -14.50 1.97
N LYS A 470 -44.13 -15.62 1.29
CA LYS A 470 -43.14 -16.59 0.82
C LYS A 470 -43.20 -16.84 -0.69
N LYS A 471 -43.64 -15.82 -1.48
CA LYS A 471 -43.92 -15.96 -2.93
C LYS A 471 -43.08 -15.03 -3.82
N SER A 472 -42.07 -14.34 -3.29
CA SER A 472 -41.19 -13.48 -4.10
C SER A 472 -40.48 -14.29 -5.19
N LYS A 473 -40.44 -13.75 -6.41
CA LYS A 473 -39.83 -14.40 -7.60
C LYS A 473 -38.74 -13.54 -8.23
N ASP A 474 -38.45 -12.38 -7.68
CA ASP A 474 -37.64 -11.34 -8.29
C ASP A 474 -36.22 -11.19 -7.66
N PHE A 475 -35.76 -12.21 -6.94
CA PHE A 475 -34.49 -12.15 -6.24
C PHE A 475 -33.30 -11.77 -7.14
N ASP A 476 -33.25 -12.32 -8.37
CA ASP A 476 -32.16 -11.97 -9.30
C ASP A 476 -32.18 -10.49 -9.69
N LEU A 477 -33.38 -9.89 -9.86
CA LEU A 477 -33.51 -8.46 -10.15
C LEU A 477 -33.08 -7.60 -8.96
N ARG A 478 -33.50 -7.96 -7.75
CA ARG A 478 -33.07 -7.28 -6.52
C ARG A 478 -31.55 -7.37 -6.37
N LYS A 479 -30.97 -8.55 -6.58
CA LYS A 479 -29.55 -8.79 -6.51
C LYS A 479 -28.74 -7.91 -7.47
N ILE A 480 -29.10 -7.88 -8.76
CA ILE A 480 -28.36 -7.05 -9.72
C ILE A 480 -28.47 -5.57 -9.39
N ARG A 481 -29.63 -5.08 -8.91
CA ARG A 481 -29.83 -3.69 -8.51
C ARG A 481 -29.00 -3.35 -7.26
N SER A 482 -29.02 -4.20 -6.23
CA SER A 482 -28.23 -4.01 -5.01
C SER A 482 -26.72 -3.99 -5.28
N VAL A 483 -26.23 -4.92 -6.11
CA VAL A 483 -24.80 -4.96 -6.49
C VAL A 483 -24.41 -3.71 -7.28
N ALA A 484 -25.27 -3.24 -8.19
CA ALA A 484 -25.00 -2.00 -8.94
C ALA A 484 -24.99 -0.77 -8.02
N ASN A 485 -25.94 -0.66 -7.09
CA ASN A 485 -25.97 0.41 -6.10
C ASN A 485 -24.73 0.38 -5.21
N TYR A 486 -24.37 -0.80 -4.71
CA TYR A 486 -23.16 -0.99 -3.90
C TYR A 486 -21.89 -0.57 -4.67
N GLN A 487 -21.74 -1.00 -5.91
CA GLN A 487 -20.53 -0.79 -6.71
C GLN A 487 -20.44 0.66 -7.22
N PHE A 488 -21.46 1.19 -7.86
CA PHE A 488 -21.42 2.46 -8.59
C PHE A 488 -21.98 3.64 -7.79
N GLY A 489 -22.95 3.37 -6.91
CA GLY A 489 -23.62 4.40 -6.10
C GLY A 489 -25.14 4.22 -6.12
N LYS A 490 -25.79 4.84 -5.14
CA LYS A 490 -27.25 4.78 -4.98
C LYS A 490 -27.98 5.16 -6.25
N GLY A 491 -29.01 4.39 -6.63
CA GLY A 491 -29.81 4.57 -7.85
C GLY A 491 -29.19 3.99 -9.13
N ALA A 492 -27.93 3.50 -9.09
CA ALA A 492 -27.28 2.90 -10.26
C ALA A 492 -28.02 1.65 -10.77
N GLY A 493 -28.64 0.90 -9.87
CA GLY A 493 -29.41 -0.29 -10.22
C GLY A 493 -30.60 0.04 -11.12
N ASP A 494 -31.35 1.07 -10.79
CA ASP A 494 -32.50 1.50 -11.58
C ASP A 494 -32.07 2.16 -12.90
N ALA A 495 -30.96 2.90 -12.89
CA ALA A 495 -30.42 3.49 -14.10
C ALA A 495 -29.93 2.43 -15.11
N LEU A 496 -29.22 1.41 -14.63
CA LEU A 496 -28.69 0.34 -15.47
C LEU A 496 -29.78 -0.60 -15.99
N PHE A 497 -30.70 -0.99 -15.12
CA PHE A 497 -31.65 -2.08 -15.38
C PHE A 497 -33.08 -1.54 -15.59
N LYS A 498 -33.24 -0.70 -16.64
CA LYS A 498 -34.52 -0.14 -17.07
C LYS A 498 -34.97 -0.80 -18.38
N GLY A 499 -36.27 -1.22 -18.44
CA GLY A 499 -36.89 -1.84 -19.59
C GLY A 499 -37.02 -3.36 -19.47
N ASP A 500 -37.01 -4.07 -20.59
CA ASP A 500 -37.05 -5.54 -20.62
C ASP A 500 -35.69 -6.10 -20.20
N ILE A 501 -35.66 -6.87 -19.09
CA ILE A 501 -34.44 -7.35 -18.45
C ILE A 501 -34.35 -8.87 -18.60
N LYS A 502 -33.26 -9.32 -19.24
CA LYS A 502 -32.89 -10.73 -19.33
C LYS A 502 -31.61 -11.01 -18.53
N VAL A 503 -31.75 -11.75 -17.44
CA VAL A 503 -30.61 -12.22 -16.63
C VAL A 503 -30.11 -13.56 -17.20
N VAL A 504 -28.89 -13.60 -17.67
CA VAL A 504 -28.24 -14.80 -18.21
C VAL A 504 -27.39 -15.44 -17.13
N LYS A 505 -27.65 -16.69 -16.79
CA LYS A 505 -26.93 -17.46 -15.77
C LYS A 505 -25.96 -18.48 -16.39
N SER A 506 -24.94 -18.82 -15.64
CA SER A 506 -24.04 -19.92 -15.94
C SER A 506 -24.80 -21.24 -15.86
N ARG A 507 -24.69 -22.07 -16.88
CA ARG A 507 -25.30 -23.42 -16.89
C ARG A 507 -24.72 -24.34 -15.82
N THR A 508 -23.42 -24.16 -15.50
CA THR A 508 -22.70 -25.02 -14.56
C THR A 508 -22.90 -24.62 -13.10
N THR A 509 -22.93 -23.29 -12.82
CA THR A 509 -22.92 -22.78 -11.44
C THR A 509 -24.22 -22.12 -11.01
N GLY A 510 -25.15 -21.87 -11.95
CA GLY A 510 -26.38 -21.10 -11.70
C GLY A 510 -26.16 -19.60 -11.41
N LYS A 511 -24.91 -19.15 -11.33
CA LYS A 511 -24.59 -17.74 -11.03
C LYS A 511 -24.87 -16.83 -12.21
N ILE A 512 -25.27 -15.60 -11.91
CA ILE A 512 -25.47 -14.55 -12.91
C ILE A 512 -24.16 -14.28 -13.65
N ARG A 513 -24.22 -14.22 -14.98
CA ARG A 513 -23.06 -13.88 -15.84
C ARG A 513 -23.24 -12.57 -16.57
N ASN A 514 -24.36 -12.41 -17.27
CA ASN A 514 -24.61 -11.22 -18.09
C ASN A 514 -26.02 -10.69 -17.81
N VAL A 515 -26.18 -9.39 -17.93
CA VAL A 515 -27.49 -8.73 -17.90
C VAL A 515 -27.69 -8.00 -19.22
N ILE A 516 -28.80 -8.32 -19.86
CA ILE A 516 -29.21 -7.74 -21.14
C ILE A 516 -30.49 -6.94 -20.89
N CYS A 517 -30.55 -5.70 -21.34
CA CYS A 517 -31.71 -4.85 -21.23
C CYS A 517 -32.13 -4.35 -22.62
N ASN A 518 -33.38 -4.53 -22.99
CA ASN A 518 -33.91 -4.17 -24.33
C ASN A 518 -33.03 -4.74 -25.46
N GLY A 519 -32.58 -5.99 -25.32
CA GLY A 519 -31.75 -6.69 -26.29
C GLY A 519 -30.26 -6.29 -26.27
N LYS A 520 -29.84 -5.30 -25.48
CA LYS A 520 -28.46 -4.82 -25.41
C LYS A 520 -27.73 -5.32 -24.15
N HIS A 521 -26.49 -5.74 -24.30
CA HIS A 521 -25.65 -6.19 -23.18
C HIS A 521 -25.18 -4.99 -22.34
N VAL A 522 -25.60 -4.95 -21.07
CA VAL A 522 -25.35 -3.81 -20.16
C VAL A 522 -24.14 -4.06 -19.26
N VAL A 523 -24.11 -5.22 -18.59
CA VAL A 523 -23.03 -5.59 -17.68
C VAL A 523 -22.78 -7.09 -17.70
N SER A 524 -21.54 -7.48 -17.33
CA SER A 524 -21.18 -8.86 -16.97
C SER A 524 -20.79 -8.94 -15.50
N MET A 525 -21.27 -9.96 -14.78
CA MET A 525 -20.87 -10.21 -13.39
C MET A 525 -19.63 -11.09 -13.35
N ARG A 526 -18.61 -10.66 -12.62
CA ARG A 526 -17.37 -11.42 -12.44
C ARG A 526 -17.59 -12.54 -11.41
N ALA A 527 -17.24 -13.75 -11.78
CA ALA A 527 -17.34 -14.91 -10.87
C ALA A 527 -16.35 -14.84 -9.70
N SER A 528 -15.25 -14.09 -9.87
CA SER A 528 -14.18 -13.98 -8.88
C SER A 528 -14.53 -13.13 -7.65
N ASP A 529 -15.40 -12.13 -7.80
CA ASP A 529 -15.66 -11.16 -6.73
C ASP A 529 -17.10 -10.65 -6.68
N GLY A 530 -17.99 -11.10 -7.59
CA GLY A 530 -19.38 -10.72 -7.61
C GLY A 530 -19.67 -9.31 -8.13
N PHE A 531 -18.66 -8.56 -8.59
CA PHE A 531 -18.85 -7.21 -9.13
C PHE A 531 -19.09 -7.20 -10.63
N PHE A 532 -19.71 -6.13 -11.10
CA PHE A 532 -19.96 -5.92 -12.52
C PHE A 532 -18.75 -5.39 -13.28
N THR A 533 -18.64 -5.82 -14.51
CA THR A 533 -17.85 -5.22 -15.58
C THR A 533 -18.82 -4.49 -16.51
N LEU A 534 -18.57 -3.22 -16.80
CA LEU A 534 -19.41 -2.40 -17.67
C LEU A 534 -19.22 -2.77 -19.14
N LYS A 535 -20.31 -2.69 -19.88
CA LYS A 535 -20.37 -2.64 -21.33
C LYS A 535 -20.70 -1.21 -21.79
N ILE A 536 -20.50 -0.89 -23.07
CA ILE A 536 -20.78 0.46 -23.61
C ILE A 536 -22.21 0.91 -23.28
N GLU A 537 -23.21 0.06 -23.44
CA GLU A 537 -24.60 0.40 -23.12
C GLU A 537 -24.77 0.72 -21.64
N GLY A 538 -24.14 -0.06 -20.73
CA GLY A 538 -24.13 0.22 -19.30
C GLY A 538 -23.41 1.53 -18.97
N GLY A 539 -22.28 1.78 -19.63
CA GLY A 539 -21.54 3.02 -19.51
C GLY A 539 -22.38 4.24 -19.91
N LYS A 540 -23.06 4.20 -21.06
CA LYS A 540 -23.96 5.28 -21.52
C LYS A 540 -25.09 5.56 -20.53
N ARG A 541 -25.71 4.54 -19.95
CA ARG A 541 -26.78 4.68 -18.94
C ARG A 541 -26.28 5.36 -17.67
N LEU A 542 -25.14 4.94 -17.15
CA LEU A 542 -24.53 5.56 -15.95
C LEU A 542 -24.01 6.96 -16.22
N HIS A 543 -23.47 7.22 -17.43
CA HIS A 543 -23.05 8.54 -17.86
C HIS A 543 -24.20 9.53 -17.85
N SER A 544 -25.36 9.15 -18.40
CA SER A 544 -26.57 9.98 -18.42
C SER A 544 -27.21 10.14 -17.04
N PHE A 545 -27.02 9.18 -16.13
CA PHE A 545 -27.66 9.18 -14.80
C PHE A 545 -26.85 9.96 -13.77
N PHE A 546 -25.55 9.73 -13.68
CA PHE A 546 -24.72 10.39 -12.69
C PHE A 546 -24.24 11.77 -13.17
N PRO A 547 -24.36 12.80 -12.33
CA PRO A 547 -23.78 14.11 -12.65
C PRO A 547 -22.26 14.04 -12.70
N PHE A 548 -21.67 14.87 -13.53
CA PHE A 548 -20.21 15.10 -13.53
C PHE A 548 -19.72 15.56 -12.14
N PRO A 549 -18.56 15.09 -11.65
CA PRO A 549 -17.60 14.16 -12.24
C PRO A 549 -17.73 12.69 -11.77
N LYS A 550 -18.88 12.28 -11.26
CA LYS A 550 -19.11 10.94 -10.69
C LYS A 550 -18.72 9.84 -11.68
N MET A 551 -17.85 8.90 -11.25
CA MET A 551 -17.30 7.78 -12.04
C MET A 551 -16.43 8.17 -13.24
N ARG A 552 -16.19 9.46 -13.53
CA ARG A 552 -15.44 9.89 -14.72
C ARG A 552 -13.93 9.85 -14.49
N VAL A 553 -13.22 9.42 -15.52
CA VAL A 553 -11.81 9.73 -15.76
C VAL A 553 -11.78 10.62 -17.00
N VAL A 554 -11.35 11.86 -16.83
CA VAL A 554 -11.30 12.88 -17.88
C VAL A 554 -9.94 12.83 -18.56
N VAL A 555 -9.94 12.66 -19.88
CA VAL A 555 -8.70 12.65 -20.68
C VAL A 555 -8.65 13.88 -21.58
N ASP A 556 -7.42 14.26 -21.98
CA ASP A 556 -7.25 15.30 -22.97
C ASP A 556 -7.85 14.91 -24.34
N ASP A 557 -8.17 15.92 -25.16
CA ASP A 557 -8.80 15.70 -26.45
C ASP A 557 -7.89 14.96 -27.44
N ASP A 558 -6.56 15.07 -27.31
CA ASP A 558 -5.59 14.36 -28.17
C ASP A 558 -5.65 12.83 -27.95
N ALA A 559 -5.99 12.38 -26.72
CA ALA A 559 -6.16 10.97 -26.43
C ALA A 559 -7.51 10.40 -26.89
N SER A 560 -8.53 11.24 -27.07
CA SER A 560 -9.91 10.84 -27.35
C SER A 560 -10.08 9.88 -28.54
N PRO A 561 -9.46 10.09 -29.71
CA PRO A 561 -9.58 9.18 -30.85
C PRO A 561 -9.09 7.76 -30.52
N PHE A 562 -7.97 7.66 -29.83
CA PHE A 562 -7.39 6.37 -29.42
C PHE A 562 -8.27 5.62 -28.42
N ILE A 563 -8.89 6.35 -27.48
CA ILE A 563 -9.80 5.74 -26.49
C ILE A 563 -11.08 5.23 -27.17
N ARG A 564 -11.61 5.95 -28.15
CA ARG A 564 -12.76 5.50 -28.95
C ARG A 564 -12.47 4.17 -29.67
N GLU A 565 -11.21 3.95 -30.10
CA GLU A 565 -10.73 2.68 -30.67
C GLU A 565 -10.49 1.57 -29.62
N GLY A 566 -10.62 1.86 -28.32
CA GLY A 566 -10.40 0.90 -27.24
C GLY A 566 -8.96 0.80 -26.74
N LYS A 567 -8.08 1.77 -27.05
CA LYS A 567 -6.72 1.83 -26.48
C LYS A 567 -6.75 2.24 -25.01
N ASN A 568 -5.75 1.79 -24.25
CA ASN A 568 -5.65 2.08 -22.83
C ASN A 568 -5.30 3.55 -22.54
N VAL A 569 -5.81 4.07 -21.42
CA VAL A 569 -5.50 5.42 -20.93
C VAL A 569 -4.19 5.38 -20.14
N PHE A 570 -3.21 6.19 -20.54
CA PHE A 570 -2.00 6.42 -19.75
C PHE A 570 -2.16 7.65 -18.84
N ALA A 571 -1.52 7.63 -17.68
CA ALA A 571 -1.66 8.70 -16.67
C ALA A 571 -1.37 10.10 -17.23
N LYS A 572 -0.37 10.24 -18.12
CA LYS A 572 -0.01 11.53 -18.74
C LYS A 572 -1.14 12.22 -19.51
N PHE A 573 -2.17 11.46 -19.92
CA PHE A 573 -3.33 11.98 -20.65
C PHE A 573 -4.54 12.24 -19.76
N VAL A 574 -4.43 11.95 -18.45
CA VAL A 574 -5.53 12.19 -17.51
C VAL A 574 -5.46 13.62 -17.01
N ILE A 575 -6.51 14.39 -17.24
CA ILE A 575 -6.65 15.79 -16.78
C ILE A 575 -7.29 15.83 -15.41
N ASP A 576 -8.34 15.03 -15.19
CA ASP A 576 -9.02 14.90 -13.90
C ASP A 576 -9.71 13.53 -13.76
N ALA A 577 -10.12 13.20 -12.55
CA ALA A 577 -10.89 12.00 -12.26
C ALA A 577 -11.77 12.19 -11.01
N CYS A 578 -12.83 11.41 -10.90
CA CYS A 578 -13.67 11.43 -9.71
C CYS A 578 -12.87 11.02 -8.44
N ARG A 579 -13.04 11.77 -7.35
CA ARG A 579 -12.35 11.52 -6.07
C ARG A 579 -12.71 10.19 -5.40
N GLU A 580 -13.87 9.62 -5.75
CA GLU A 580 -14.33 8.36 -5.18
C GLU A 580 -13.78 7.13 -5.92
N ILE A 581 -13.06 7.30 -7.02
CA ILE A 581 -12.44 6.20 -7.77
C ILE A 581 -11.36 5.55 -6.91
N ARG A 582 -11.40 4.22 -6.86
CA ARG A 582 -10.45 3.35 -6.18
C ARG A 582 -9.76 2.43 -7.17
N PRO A 583 -8.54 1.96 -6.90
CA PRO A 583 -7.88 1.01 -7.78
C PRO A 583 -8.75 -0.21 -8.08
N TYR A 584 -8.85 -0.54 -9.38
CA TYR A 584 -9.69 -1.59 -9.98
C TYR A 584 -11.19 -1.33 -10.04
N ASP A 585 -11.67 -0.10 -9.71
CA ASP A 585 -13.05 0.30 -10.03
C ASP A 585 -13.29 0.30 -11.55
N GLU A 586 -14.54 0.03 -11.95
CA GLU A 586 -15.03 0.30 -13.30
C GLU A 586 -15.35 1.79 -13.44
N VAL A 587 -14.88 2.41 -14.52
CA VAL A 587 -14.97 3.85 -14.74
C VAL A 587 -15.50 4.18 -16.12
N LEU A 588 -16.04 5.39 -16.24
CA LEU A 588 -16.41 6.04 -17.49
C LEU A 588 -15.24 6.89 -17.96
N ILE A 589 -14.84 6.73 -19.21
CA ILE A 589 -13.79 7.53 -19.82
C ILE A 589 -14.46 8.61 -20.65
N VAL A 590 -14.13 9.87 -20.37
CA VAL A 590 -14.73 11.05 -21.04
C VAL A 590 -13.64 12.02 -21.45
N ASN A 591 -13.93 12.90 -22.42
CA ASN A 591 -13.07 14.04 -22.76
C ASN A 591 -13.37 15.26 -21.88
N GLU A 592 -12.75 16.40 -22.18
CA GLU A 592 -12.89 17.67 -21.44
C GLU A 592 -14.33 18.22 -21.45
N ASN A 593 -15.11 17.89 -22.47
CA ASN A 593 -16.51 18.31 -22.64
C ASN A 593 -17.53 17.30 -22.03
N ASP A 594 -17.08 16.33 -21.23
CA ASP A 594 -17.87 15.20 -20.70
C ASP A 594 -18.48 14.32 -21.80
N GLU A 595 -17.89 14.30 -23.02
CA GLU A 595 -18.32 13.35 -24.04
C GLU A 595 -17.86 11.94 -23.67
N PHE A 596 -18.78 10.98 -23.70
CA PHE A 596 -18.49 9.60 -23.36
C PHE A 596 -17.64 8.91 -24.44
N LEU A 597 -16.44 8.44 -24.10
CA LEU A 597 -15.49 7.79 -25.00
C LEU A 597 -15.46 6.27 -24.85
N GLY A 598 -15.75 5.76 -23.65
CA GLY A 598 -15.67 4.33 -23.40
C GLY A 598 -15.78 3.97 -21.93
N VAL A 599 -15.59 2.69 -21.64
CA VAL A 599 -15.55 2.12 -20.30
C VAL A 599 -14.25 1.39 -20.05
N GLY A 600 -13.80 1.35 -18.80
CA GLY A 600 -12.56 0.69 -18.44
C GLY A 600 -12.46 0.38 -16.94
N GLN A 601 -11.38 -0.31 -16.59
CA GLN A 601 -11.00 -0.56 -15.21
C GLN A 601 -9.82 0.33 -14.85
N CYS A 602 -9.96 1.19 -13.84
CA CYS A 602 -8.84 2.01 -13.38
C CYS A 602 -7.80 1.15 -12.64
N LEU A 603 -6.53 1.49 -12.77
CA LEU A 603 -5.42 0.86 -12.06
C LEU A 603 -4.88 1.76 -10.95
N LEU A 604 -5.16 3.04 -11.06
CA LEU A 604 -4.71 4.11 -10.18
C LEU A 604 -5.92 4.84 -9.59
N ASN A 605 -5.78 5.42 -8.41
CA ASN A 605 -6.76 6.36 -7.89
C ASN A 605 -6.52 7.77 -8.49
N ARG A 606 -7.41 8.74 -8.19
CA ARG A 606 -7.30 10.10 -8.73
C ARG A 606 -5.95 10.76 -8.43
N LYS A 607 -5.45 10.66 -7.20
CA LYS A 607 -4.17 11.31 -6.81
C LYS A 607 -3.00 10.74 -7.63
N GLU A 608 -3.01 9.45 -7.85
CA GLU A 608 -2.01 8.77 -8.68
C GLU A 608 -2.14 9.14 -10.15
N MET A 609 -3.36 9.13 -10.71
CA MET A 609 -3.59 9.48 -12.11
C MET A 609 -3.04 10.87 -12.46
N LEU A 610 -3.19 11.84 -11.55
CA LEU A 610 -2.77 13.24 -11.76
C LEU A 610 -1.29 13.48 -11.46
N ASP A 611 -0.60 12.57 -10.78
CA ASP A 611 0.80 12.76 -10.37
C ASP A 611 1.79 11.92 -11.18
N PHE A 612 1.35 10.76 -11.72
CA PHE A 612 2.19 9.93 -12.55
C PHE A 612 2.29 10.46 -13.99
N GLU A 613 3.50 10.67 -14.47
CA GLU A 613 3.77 11.04 -15.86
C GLU A 613 3.79 9.82 -16.80
N ARG A 614 3.88 8.61 -16.27
CA ARG A 614 3.93 7.33 -17.00
C ARG A 614 3.12 6.27 -16.29
N GLY A 615 2.82 5.20 -17.02
CA GLY A 615 2.03 4.09 -16.52
C GLY A 615 0.58 4.15 -16.98
N MET A 616 -0.08 3.02 -16.91
CA MET A 616 -1.48 2.88 -17.30
C MET A 616 -2.40 3.34 -16.19
N ALA A 617 -3.24 4.34 -16.45
CA ALA A 617 -4.25 4.82 -15.51
C ALA A 617 -5.53 3.99 -15.61
N VAL A 618 -6.00 3.73 -16.84
CA VAL A 618 -7.19 2.90 -17.09
C VAL A 618 -6.89 1.85 -18.14
N LYS A 619 -7.22 0.61 -17.83
CA LYS A 619 -7.29 -0.48 -18.80
C LYS A 619 -8.66 -0.40 -19.48
N THR A 620 -8.70 0.15 -20.68
CA THR A 620 -9.95 0.27 -21.46
C THR A 620 -10.50 -1.11 -21.77
N ARG A 621 -11.78 -1.30 -21.55
CA ARG A 621 -12.51 -2.52 -21.90
C ARG A 621 -13.15 -2.43 -23.26
N GLU A 622 -13.83 -1.32 -23.49
CA GLU A 622 -14.53 -1.04 -24.76
C GLU A 622 -14.52 0.48 -24.99
N GLY A 623 -14.21 0.91 -26.21
CA GLY A 623 -14.39 2.27 -26.68
C GLY A 623 -15.65 2.40 -27.54
N ILE A 624 -16.19 3.61 -27.65
CA ILE A 624 -17.22 3.90 -28.64
C ILE A 624 -16.52 3.94 -29.99
N LYS A 625 -16.64 2.91 -30.79
CA LYS A 625 -16.22 2.96 -32.19
C LYS A 625 -17.11 3.99 -32.90
N ASP A 626 -16.51 4.89 -33.65
CA ASP A 626 -17.27 5.73 -34.57
C ASP A 626 -17.99 4.78 -35.54
N MET A 627 -19.32 4.84 -35.52
CA MET A 627 -20.15 4.09 -36.45
C MET A 627 -20.09 4.76 -37.82
#